data_31597e2644b0aa7cb5d1684de5afa15c
#
_entry.id   31597e2644b0aa7cb5d1684de5afa15c
#
_cell.length_a   1.000
_cell.length_b   1.000
_cell.length_c   1.000
_cell.angle_alpha   90.00
_cell.angle_beta   90.00
_cell.angle_gamma   90.00
#
_symmetry.space_group_name_H-M   'P 1'
#
loop_
_entity.id
_entity.type
_entity.pdbx_description
1 polymer ?
#
loop_
_entity_poly.entity_id
_entity_poly.type
_entity_poly.pdbx_seq_one_letter_code
_entity_poly.pdbx_strand_id
1 'polypeptide(L)'
;MSGLYRRGAAIYVDVDDTLVRHASSTAEPIPHVIEQVRRLHARGFSLYCWSTGGAEYARRIVTEIGLTECFTAFLPKPTILIDDQEMSAWLLKTLHPAELDDAAVDSYLP
;
A
#
# COMPACT_ATOMS: atom_id res chain seq x y z
N MET A 1 1.16 22.06 -10.73
CA MET A 1 2.19 21.32 -10.01
C MET A 1 1.71 19.95 -9.52
N SER A 2 0.85 19.34 -10.29
CA SER A 2 0.30 18.03 -9.95
C SER A 2 1.39 16.96 -9.74
N GLY A 3 2.52 17.05 -10.47
CA GLY A 3 3.62 16.09 -10.31
C GLY A 3 4.27 16.11 -8.94
N LEU A 4 4.38 17.29 -8.30
CA LEU A 4 4.93 17.40 -6.96
C LEU A 4 4.00 16.79 -5.92
N TYR A 5 2.68 17.01 -6.06
CA TYR A 5 1.70 16.39 -5.17
C TYR A 5 1.73 14.88 -5.29
N ARG A 6 1.81 14.37 -6.52
CA ARG A 6 1.87 12.93 -6.75
C ARG A 6 3.10 12.31 -6.12
N ARG A 7 4.26 12.96 -6.28
CA ARG A 7 5.50 12.49 -5.66
C ARG A 7 5.47 12.55 -4.14
N GLY A 8 4.75 13.54 -3.59
CA GLY A 8 4.61 13.68 -2.14
C GLY A 8 3.52 12.82 -1.56
N ALA A 9 2.65 12.25 -2.38
CA ALA A 9 1.57 11.41 -1.88
C ALA A 9 2.13 10.11 -1.34
N ALA A 10 1.71 9.77 -0.12
CA ALA A 10 2.07 8.53 0.52
C ALA A 10 0.93 7.53 0.34
N ILE A 11 1.26 6.36 -0.19
CA ILE A 11 0.29 5.30 -0.41
C ILE A 11 0.64 4.13 0.50
N TYR A 12 -0.29 3.74 1.35
CA TYR A 12 -0.12 2.61 2.25
C TYR A 12 -0.82 1.40 1.66
N VAL A 13 -0.14 0.28 1.63
CA VAL A 13 -0.61 -0.95 1.01
C VAL A 13 -0.65 -2.05 2.06
N ASP A 14 -1.79 -2.68 2.20
CA ASP A 14 -1.99 -3.83 3.08
C ASP A 14 -1.39 -5.10 2.45
N VAL A 15 -1.17 -6.13 3.27
CA VAL A 15 -0.59 -7.40 2.83
C VAL A 15 -1.67 -8.42 2.51
N ASP A 16 -2.36 -8.92 3.54
CA ASP A 16 -3.31 -10.02 3.38
C ASP A 16 -4.56 -9.59 2.64
N ASP A 17 -4.94 -10.34 1.62
CA ASP A 17 -6.09 -10.08 0.74
C ASP A 17 -5.95 -8.77 -0.05
N THR A 18 -4.74 -8.24 -0.12
CA THR A 18 -4.41 -7.07 -0.95
C THR A 18 -3.25 -7.39 -1.89
N LEU A 19 -2.07 -7.69 -1.33
CA LEU A 19 -0.91 -8.12 -2.13
C LEU A 19 -0.91 -9.62 -2.37
N VAL A 20 -1.36 -10.38 -1.38
CA VAL A 20 -1.37 -11.84 -1.42
C VAL A 20 -2.68 -12.40 -0.91
N ARG A 21 -2.99 -13.62 -1.35
CA ARG A 21 -4.02 -14.48 -0.75
C ARG A 21 -3.34 -15.70 -0.18
N HIS A 22 -3.87 -16.20 0.91
CA HIS A 22 -3.37 -17.44 1.49
C HIS A 22 -4.21 -18.60 0.96
N ALA A 23 -3.53 -19.49 0.19
CA ALA A 23 -4.12 -20.72 -0.28
C ALA A 23 -3.34 -21.86 0.39
N SER A 24 -4.04 -22.65 1.19
CA SER A 24 -3.39 -23.64 2.05
C SER A 24 -2.37 -22.94 2.95
N SER A 25 -1.09 -23.33 2.90
CA SER A 25 -0.03 -22.72 3.72
C SER A 25 0.81 -21.70 2.94
N THR A 26 0.45 -21.42 1.69
CA THR A 26 1.27 -20.61 0.80
C THR A 26 0.62 -19.26 0.53
N ALA A 27 1.42 -18.19 0.62
CA ALA A 27 0.98 -16.85 0.23
C ALA A 27 1.10 -16.73 -1.28
N GLU A 28 -0.02 -16.51 -1.96
CA GLU A 28 -0.05 -16.37 -3.42
C GLU A 28 -0.22 -14.91 -3.81
N PRO A 29 0.66 -14.36 -4.66
CA PRO A 29 0.53 -12.97 -5.11
C PRO A 29 -0.79 -12.74 -5.84
N ILE A 30 -1.32 -11.53 -5.69
CA ILE A 30 -2.47 -11.08 -6.46
C ILE A 30 -1.92 -10.27 -7.64
N PRO A 31 -1.89 -10.86 -8.86
CA PRO A 31 -1.06 -10.31 -9.94
C PRO A 31 -1.36 -8.87 -10.31
N HIS A 32 -2.63 -8.48 -10.38
CA HIS A 32 -2.95 -7.13 -10.82
C HIS A 32 -2.54 -6.08 -9.78
N VAL A 33 -2.56 -6.42 -8.49
CA VAL A 33 -2.09 -5.50 -7.44
C VAL A 33 -0.58 -5.37 -7.48
N ILE A 34 0.13 -6.50 -7.69
CA ILE A 34 1.58 -6.50 -7.84
C ILE A 34 1.99 -5.57 -8.99
N GLU A 35 1.33 -5.69 -10.13
CA GLU A 35 1.61 -4.82 -11.27
C GLU A 35 1.34 -3.36 -10.95
N GLN A 36 0.22 -3.06 -10.29
CA GLN A 36 -0.11 -1.70 -9.91
C GLN A 36 0.90 -1.10 -8.94
N VAL A 37 1.36 -1.88 -7.98
CA VAL A 37 2.41 -1.41 -7.05
C VAL A 37 3.67 -1.04 -7.82
N ARG A 38 4.09 -1.87 -8.78
CA ARG A 38 5.26 -1.55 -9.61
C ARG A 38 5.06 -0.27 -10.42
N ARG A 39 3.86 -0.09 -10.97
CA ARG A 39 3.53 1.11 -11.74
C ARG A 39 3.53 2.37 -10.87
N LEU A 40 2.95 2.29 -9.68
CA LEU A 40 2.93 3.42 -8.74
C LEU A 40 4.35 3.79 -8.30
N HIS A 41 5.17 2.78 -8.02
CA HIS A 41 6.58 3.01 -7.70
C HIS A 41 7.30 3.71 -8.86
N ALA A 42 7.11 3.23 -10.08
CA ALA A 42 7.73 3.81 -11.27
C ALA A 42 7.29 5.25 -11.52
N ARG A 43 6.07 5.60 -11.11
CA ARG A 43 5.53 6.96 -11.21
C ARG A 43 6.04 7.89 -10.12
N GLY A 44 6.83 7.39 -9.17
CA GLY A 44 7.46 8.20 -8.13
C GLY A 44 6.67 8.33 -6.83
N PHE A 45 5.62 7.56 -6.64
CA PHE A 45 4.90 7.57 -5.36
C PHE A 45 5.74 6.95 -4.25
N SER A 46 5.58 7.48 -3.04
CA SER A 46 6.16 6.88 -1.83
C SER A 46 5.21 5.81 -1.31
N LEU A 47 5.66 4.56 -1.34
CA LEU A 47 4.84 3.43 -0.93
C LEU A 47 5.30 2.89 0.42
N TYR A 48 4.34 2.59 1.26
CA TYR A 48 4.57 2.00 2.58
C TYR A 48 3.71 0.74 2.69
N CYS A 49 4.29 -0.32 3.19
CA CYS A 49 3.56 -1.57 3.39
C CYS A 49 3.31 -1.76 4.87
N TRP A 50 2.09 -2.05 5.24
CA TRP A 50 1.75 -2.31 6.64
C TRP A 50 0.82 -3.49 6.80
N SER A 51 0.81 -4.06 8.00
CA SER A 51 0.02 -5.24 8.31
C SER A 51 -0.31 -5.29 9.80
N THR A 52 -1.47 -5.83 10.13
CA THR A 52 -1.79 -6.15 11.53
C THR A 52 -0.86 -7.23 12.08
N GLY A 53 -0.24 -8.02 11.20
CA GLY A 53 0.77 -9.01 11.57
C GLY A 53 2.13 -8.43 11.93
N GLY A 54 2.34 -7.13 11.71
CA GLY A 54 3.57 -6.43 12.10
C GLY A 54 4.49 -6.13 10.92
N ALA A 55 5.51 -5.29 11.18
CA ALA A 55 6.46 -4.86 10.18
C ALA A 55 7.30 -6.01 9.62
N GLU A 56 7.75 -6.92 10.47
CA GLU A 56 8.57 -8.06 10.04
C GLU A 56 7.79 -9.01 9.13
N TYR A 57 6.54 -9.25 9.47
CA TYR A 57 5.66 -10.05 8.63
C TYR A 57 5.48 -9.39 7.24
N ALA A 58 5.20 -8.10 7.22
CA ALA A 58 5.02 -7.35 5.97
C ALA A 58 6.28 -7.44 5.12
N ARG A 59 7.44 -7.20 5.71
CA ARG A 59 8.73 -7.29 5.01
C ARG A 59 8.97 -8.68 4.43
N ARG A 60 8.71 -9.72 5.22
CA ARG A 60 8.93 -11.10 4.80
C ARG A 60 8.07 -11.46 3.59
N ILE A 61 6.78 -11.15 3.63
CA ILE A 61 5.88 -11.46 2.51
C ILE A 61 6.28 -10.67 1.26
N VAL A 62 6.54 -9.38 1.41
CA VAL A 62 6.93 -8.52 0.28
C VAL A 62 8.25 -8.99 -0.33
N THR A 63 9.19 -9.46 0.49
CA THR A 63 10.44 -10.03 -0.01
C THR A 63 10.19 -11.31 -0.82
N GLU A 64 9.30 -12.17 -0.34
CA GLU A 64 8.96 -13.40 -1.05
C GLU A 64 8.35 -13.15 -2.42
N ILE A 65 7.58 -12.08 -2.58
CA ILE A 65 6.95 -11.74 -3.86
C ILE A 65 7.76 -10.76 -4.70
N GLY A 66 8.97 -10.42 -4.27
CA GLY A 66 9.90 -9.63 -5.06
C GLY A 66 9.59 -8.15 -5.19
N LEU A 67 8.96 -7.54 -4.19
CA LEU A 67 8.55 -6.13 -4.24
C LEU A 67 9.26 -5.23 -3.23
N THR A 68 10.30 -5.74 -2.57
CA THR A 68 10.96 -5.00 -1.48
C THR A 68 11.37 -3.60 -1.87
N GLU A 69 11.94 -3.44 -3.05
CA GLU A 69 12.45 -2.15 -3.55
C GLU A 69 11.36 -1.14 -3.88
N CYS A 70 10.12 -1.57 -3.99
CA CYS A 70 9.00 -0.67 -4.26
C CYS A 70 8.54 0.10 -3.02
N PHE A 71 8.94 -0.35 -1.84
CA PHE A 71 8.45 0.21 -0.58
C PHE A 71 9.54 0.98 0.16
N THR A 72 9.16 2.14 0.68
CA THR A 72 10.04 2.97 1.50
C THR A 72 10.22 2.37 2.89
N ALA A 73 9.17 1.78 3.45
CA ALA A 73 9.21 1.20 4.78
C ALA A 73 8.11 0.16 4.97
N PHE A 74 8.30 -0.66 6.00
CA PHE A 74 7.36 -1.69 6.44
C PHE A 74 6.95 -1.39 7.87
N LEU A 75 5.66 -1.39 8.15
CA LEU A 75 5.10 -0.88 9.40
C LEU A 75 4.01 -1.82 9.92
N PRO A 76 3.82 -1.87 11.25
CA PRO A 76 2.60 -2.48 11.77
C PRO A 76 1.43 -1.52 11.56
N LYS A 77 0.22 -2.05 11.38
CA LYS A 77 -0.97 -1.21 11.43
C LYS A 77 -1.16 -0.72 12.87
N PRO A 78 -1.53 0.54 13.06
CA PRO A 78 -1.66 1.06 14.41
C PRO A 78 -2.85 0.48 15.14
N THR A 79 -2.66 0.18 16.42
CA THR A 79 -3.75 -0.18 17.34
C THR A 79 -4.32 1.07 17.98
N ILE A 80 -3.44 2.02 18.33
CA ILE A 80 -3.80 3.30 18.94
C ILE A 80 -3.10 4.40 18.16
N LEU A 81 -3.86 5.40 17.76
CA LEU A 81 -3.32 6.57 17.10
C LEU A 81 -3.49 7.75 18.05
N ILE A 82 -2.39 8.43 18.34
CA ILE A 82 -2.42 9.65 19.14
C ILE A 82 -2.28 10.82 18.19
N ASP A 83 -3.35 11.55 17.98
CA ASP A 83 -3.45 12.63 17.01
C ASP A 83 -4.52 13.60 17.50
N ASP A 84 -4.38 14.87 17.20
CA ASP A 84 -5.38 15.87 17.55
C ASP A 84 -6.66 15.76 16.70
N GLN A 85 -6.64 14.96 15.65
CA GLN A 85 -7.78 14.74 14.77
C GLN A 85 -8.11 13.26 14.66
N GLU A 86 -9.38 12.94 14.51
CA GLU A 86 -9.81 11.58 14.16
C GLU A 86 -9.47 11.29 12.69
N MET A 87 -9.23 10.03 12.38
CA MET A 87 -8.93 9.62 11.00
C MET A 87 -10.01 10.05 10.01
N SER A 88 -11.26 10.11 10.44
CA SER A 88 -12.36 10.55 9.58
C SER A 88 -12.23 12.01 9.14
N ALA A 89 -11.44 12.81 9.87
CA ALA A 89 -11.17 14.20 9.50
C ALA A 89 -10.03 14.33 8.50
N TRP A 90 -9.29 13.27 8.24
CA TRP A 90 -8.20 13.28 7.26
C TRP A 90 -8.75 13.21 5.85
N LEU A 91 -7.98 13.68 4.88
CA LEU A 91 -8.28 13.51 3.47
C LEU A 91 -7.80 12.14 2.98
N LEU A 92 -7.93 11.14 3.83
CA LEU A 92 -7.53 9.77 3.51
C LEU A 92 -8.61 9.11 2.65
N LYS A 93 -8.18 8.46 1.59
CA LYS A 93 -9.03 7.65 0.72
C LYS A 93 -8.64 6.19 0.84
N THR A 94 -9.63 5.33 0.90
CA THR A 94 -9.41 3.89 0.90
C THR A 94 -9.86 3.33 -0.44
N LEU A 95 -8.96 2.64 -1.11
CA LEU A 95 -9.22 2.05 -2.40
C LEU A 95 -9.12 0.54 -2.29
N HIS A 96 -10.21 -0.16 -2.57
CA HIS A 96 -10.21 -1.61 -2.51
C HIS A 96 -9.33 -2.18 -3.63
N PRO A 97 -8.57 -3.26 -3.36
CA PRO A 97 -7.69 -3.86 -4.39
C PRO A 97 -8.40 -4.19 -5.70
N ALA A 98 -9.66 -4.60 -5.64
CA ALA A 98 -10.44 -4.94 -6.84
C ALA A 98 -10.71 -3.73 -7.74
N GLU A 99 -10.61 -2.51 -7.20
CA GLU A 99 -10.87 -1.27 -7.93
C GLU A 99 -9.59 -0.52 -8.27
N LEU A 100 -8.44 -1.10 -7.94
CA LEU A 100 -7.15 -0.43 -8.08
C LEU A 100 -6.72 -0.36 -9.54
N ASP A 101 -6.59 0.86 -10.05
CA ASP A 101 -5.93 1.16 -11.32
C ASP A 101 -5.41 2.60 -11.28
N ASP A 102 -4.67 3.00 -12.30
CA ASP A 102 -4.08 4.33 -12.36
C ASP A 102 -5.14 5.44 -12.31
N ALA A 103 -6.26 5.26 -13.02
CA ALA A 103 -7.32 6.25 -13.05
C ALA A 103 -7.96 6.43 -11.68
N ALA A 104 -8.20 5.33 -10.96
CA ALA A 104 -8.77 5.38 -9.62
C ALA A 104 -7.83 6.12 -8.66
N VAL A 105 -6.53 5.83 -8.71
CA VAL A 105 -5.54 6.53 -7.89
C VAL A 105 -5.53 8.01 -8.23
N ASP A 106 -5.48 8.35 -9.50
CA ASP A 106 -5.42 9.75 -9.95
C ASP A 106 -6.66 10.54 -9.53
N SER A 107 -7.83 9.89 -9.47
CA SER A 107 -9.08 10.55 -9.10
C SER A 107 -9.07 11.06 -7.64
N TYR A 108 -8.22 10.49 -6.79
CA TYR A 108 -8.12 10.87 -5.38
C TYR A 108 -7.02 11.88 -5.09
N LEU A 109 -6.21 12.19 -6.09
CA LEU A 109 -5.11 13.14 -5.92
C LEU A 109 -5.53 14.55 -6.30
N PRO A 110 -4.99 15.57 -5.60
CA PRO A 110 -5.26 16.96 -5.95
C PRO A 110 -4.67 17.37 -7.28
#